data_d2c8dfa89506d73d16a90c0165bfbfdf
#
_entry.id   d2c8dfa89506d73d16a90c0165bfbfdf
#
_cell.length_a   1.000
_cell.length_b   1.000
_cell.length_c   1.000
_cell.angle_alpha   90.00
_cell.angle_beta   90.00
_cell.angle_gamma   90.00
#
_symmetry.space_group_name_H-M   'P 1'
#
loop_
_entity.id
_entity.type
_entity.pdbx_description
1 polymer ?
#
loop_
_entity_poly.entity_id
_entity_poly.type
_entity_poly.pdbx_seq_one_letter_code
_entity_poly.pdbx_strand_id
1 'polypeptide(L)'
;MNQEDIFDQNPEFSPANENPAIRAKIIGIGGAGLSLVDGLRLDNFKGVEHLVIDVDSRALADSIADRKMPIGRTLTRGMGTGGEFSIARKAIEPEKDALAKQLNGTDIIFLLAGLGGGTGGGATPEVARIARDAGALVFAFCPMHFSWEKGRHAQAEDALSELRKHANAVIPLPNDSLLQVGGADATALECFAEAGRNVSRGISAICALIFRRGMIDVDFVHLRNALNRRAGRTLFGYGEGQ
;
A
#
# COMPACT_ATOMS: atom_id res chain seq x y z
N MET A 1 12.24 -30.35 -10.85
CA MET A 1 10.96 -29.63 -10.75
C MET A 1 11.36 -28.28 -10.18
N ASN A 2 11.38 -27.23 -11.03
CA ASN A 2 11.90 -25.91 -10.65
C ASN A 2 10.90 -25.22 -9.74
N GLN A 3 11.41 -24.45 -8.77
CA GLN A 3 10.58 -23.63 -7.84
C GLN A 3 9.65 -22.64 -8.55
N GLU A 4 9.84 -22.40 -9.84
CA GLU A 4 8.97 -21.54 -10.67
C GLU A 4 7.66 -22.24 -11.06
N ASP A 5 7.61 -23.57 -11.13
CA ASP A 5 6.42 -24.33 -11.56
C ASP A 5 5.33 -24.42 -10.47
N ILE A 6 5.67 -24.14 -9.20
CA ILE A 6 4.70 -24.21 -8.09
C ILE A 6 3.78 -22.98 -8.07
N PHE A 7 4.22 -21.86 -8.63
CA PHE A 7 3.41 -20.63 -8.70
C PHE A 7 2.50 -20.56 -9.93
N ASP A 8 2.78 -21.37 -10.95
CA ASP A 8 1.97 -21.41 -12.18
C ASP A 8 0.70 -22.28 -12.04
N GLN A 9 0.57 -23.04 -10.95
CA GLN A 9 -0.64 -23.82 -10.64
C GLN A 9 -1.66 -23.04 -9.79
N ASN A 10 -1.46 -21.74 -9.56
CA ASN A 10 -2.49 -20.90 -8.97
C ASN A 10 -3.64 -20.82 -9.99
N PRO A 11 -4.83 -21.40 -9.73
CA PRO A 11 -5.93 -21.31 -10.67
C PRO A 11 -6.16 -19.84 -10.97
N GLU A 12 -6.13 -19.51 -12.25
CA GLU A 12 -6.39 -18.17 -12.75
C GLU A 12 -7.57 -17.56 -12.00
N PHE A 13 -7.45 -16.31 -11.58
CA PHE A 13 -8.52 -15.54 -10.99
C PHE A 13 -9.65 -15.50 -12.03
N SER A 14 -10.54 -16.50 -11.98
CA SER A 14 -11.62 -16.62 -12.94
C SER A 14 -12.80 -15.80 -12.45
N PRO A 15 -13.33 -14.87 -13.25
CA PRO A 15 -14.48 -14.03 -12.87
C PRO A 15 -15.72 -14.81 -12.43
N ALA A 16 -15.79 -16.11 -12.76
CA ALA A 16 -16.96 -16.96 -12.47
C ALA A 16 -17.12 -17.35 -10.98
N ASN A 17 -16.11 -17.13 -10.13
CA ASN A 17 -16.13 -17.44 -8.70
C ASN A 17 -16.02 -16.21 -7.80
N GLU A 18 -16.10 -15.02 -8.36
CA GLU A 18 -16.00 -13.77 -7.60
C GLU A 18 -17.31 -13.48 -6.85
N ASN A 19 -17.16 -13.00 -5.62
CA ASN A 19 -18.24 -12.27 -4.96
C ASN A 19 -18.34 -10.90 -5.66
N PRO A 20 -19.28 -10.69 -6.60
CA PRO A 20 -19.25 -9.54 -7.52
C PRO A 20 -19.51 -8.19 -6.83
N ALA A 21 -19.61 -8.20 -5.51
CA ALA A 21 -19.99 -7.05 -4.71
C ALA A 21 -18.79 -6.29 -4.12
N ILE A 22 -17.59 -6.89 -3.99
CA ILE A 22 -16.48 -6.24 -3.26
C ILE A 22 -15.50 -5.59 -4.23
N ARG A 23 -15.32 -4.28 -4.09
CA ARG A 23 -14.38 -3.49 -4.89
C ARG A 23 -13.14 -3.15 -4.10
N ALA A 24 -11.98 -3.53 -4.64
CA ALA A 24 -10.68 -3.25 -4.02
C ALA A 24 -9.84 -2.29 -4.88
N LYS A 25 -9.02 -1.48 -4.21
CA LYS A 25 -8.02 -0.62 -4.86
C LYS A 25 -6.67 -0.74 -4.17
N ILE A 26 -5.61 -0.67 -4.96
CA ILE A 26 -4.24 -0.51 -4.48
C ILE A 26 -3.81 0.92 -4.79
N ILE A 27 -3.33 1.63 -3.77
CA ILE A 27 -2.93 3.04 -3.90
C ILE A 27 -1.48 3.20 -3.46
N GLY A 28 -0.62 3.53 -4.42
CA GLY A 28 0.78 3.89 -4.16
C GLY A 28 0.92 5.38 -3.90
N ILE A 29 1.60 5.77 -2.82
CA ILE A 29 1.77 7.17 -2.43
C ILE A 29 3.24 7.51 -2.27
N GLY A 30 3.71 8.48 -3.05
CA GLY A 30 5.11 8.88 -3.10
C GLY A 30 5.99 7.86 -3.81
N GLY A 31 7.26 8.20 -4.09
CA GLY A 31 8.14 7.37 -4.91
C GLY A 31 8.25 5.91 -4.46
N ALA A 32 8.39 5.63 -3.16
CA ALA A 32 8.43 4.27 -2.66
C ALA A 32 7.09 3.52 -2.87
N GLY A 33 5.95 4.21 -2.69
CA GLY A 33 4.63 3.64 -2.96
C GLY A 33 4.42 3.33 -4.44
N LEU A 34 4.86 4.22 -5.34
CA LEU A 34 4.82 4.01 -6.77
C LEU A 34 5.66 2.78 -7.17
N SER A 35 6.91 2.70 -6.69
CA SER A 35 7.79 1.57 -6.96
C SER A 35 7.20 0.24 -6.48
N LEU A 36 6.50 0.24 -5.34
CA LEU A 36 5.81 -0.95 -4.85
C LEU A 36 4.66 -1.34 -5.78
N VAL A 37 3.81 -0.39 -6.20
CA VAL A 37 2.72 -0.66 -7.16
C VAL A 37 3.27 -1.21 -8.46
N ASP A 38 4.30 -0.57 -9.01
CA ASP A 38 4.93 -0.98 -10.28
C ASP A 38 5.63 -2.34 -10.17
N GLY A 39 6.11 -2.70 -8.97
CA GLY A 39 6.72 -3.99 -8.68
C GLY A 39 5.73 -5.12 -8.37
N LEU A 40 4.44 -4.81 -8.19
CA LEU A 40 3.42 -5.84 -8.03
C LEU A 40 3.24 -6.60 -9.35
N ARG A 41 3.10 -7.92 -9.28
CA ARG A 41 2.63 -8.70 -10.44
C ARG A 41 1.13 -8.43 -10.62
N LEU A 42 0.80 -7.41 -11.41
CA LEU A 42 -0.58 -6.92 -11.59
C LEU A 42 -1.51 -8.00 -12.16
N ASP A 43 -0.96 -9.00 -12.88
CA ASP A 43 -1.72 -10.13 -13.40
C ASP A 43 -2.41 -10.95 -12.31
N ASN A 44 -1.86 -10.95 -11.09
CA ASN A 44 -2.45 -11.63 -9.93
C ASN A 44 -3.63 -10.84 -9.31
N PHE A 45 -3.85 -9.61 -9.74
CA PHE A 45 -4.85 -8.69 -9.16
C PHE A 45 -5.84 -8.19 -10.22
N LYS A 46 -6.22 -9.06 -11.16
CA LYS A 46 -7.26 -8.74 -12.17
C LYS A 46 -8.53 -8.29 -11.43
N GLY A 47 -9.08 -7.13 -11.83
CA GLY A 47 -10.26 -6.55 -11.17
C GLY A 47 -9.95 -5.60 -10.00
N VAL A 48 -8.69 -5.47 -9.57
CA VAL A 48 -8.26 -4.48 -8.58
C VAL A 48 -7.72 -3.25 -9.31
N GLU A 49 -8.30 -2.07 -9.08
CA GLU A 49 -7.80 -0.83 -9.68
C GLU A 49 -6.50 -0.37 -9.00
N HIS A 50 -5.55 0.12 -9.80
CA HIS A 50 -4.28 0.67 -9.33
C HIS A 50 -4.27 2.19 -9.51
N LEU A 51 -4.04 2.91 -8.41
CA LEU A 51 -3.92 4.36 -8.37
C LEU A 51 -2.56 4.74 -7.78
N VAL A 52 -1.87 5.69 -8.40
CA VAL A 52 -0.65 6.26 -7.81
C VAL A 52 -0.83 7.76 -7.60
N ILE A 53 -0.32 8.24 -6.46
CA ILE A 53 -0.44 9.63 -6.00
C ILE A 53 0.96 10.16 -5.70
N ASP A 54 1.39 11.22 -6.36
CA ASP A 54 2.65 11.88 -6.02
C ASP A 54 2.59 13.38 -6.33
N VAL A 55 3.49 14.10 -5.68
CA VAL A 55 3.83 15.49 -5.98
C VAL A 55 4.78 15.57 -7.18
N ASP A 56 5.64 14.54 -7.37
CA ASP A 56 6.61 14.48 -8.47
C ASP A 56 5.97 14.00 -9.77
N SER A 57 5.90 14.91 -10.74
CA SER A 57 5.30 14.60 -12.04
C SER A 57 6.10 13.61 -12.88
N ARG A 58 7.44 13.51 -12.67
CA ARG A 58 8.29 12.57 -13.40
C ARG A 58 8.05 11.15 -12.88
N ALA A 59 8.09 10.98 -11.56
CA ALA A 59 7.78 9.69 -10.94
C ALA A 59 6.41 9.16 -11.39
N LEU A 60 5.39 10.03 -11.44
CA LEU A 60 4.07 9.66 -11.96
C LEU A 60 4.10 9.28 -13.45
N ALA A 61 4.88 9.98 -14.28
CA ALA A 61 4.97 9.66 -15.71
C ALA A 61 5.52 8.26 -15.94
N ASP A 62 6.54 7.88 -15.18
CA ASP A 62 7.28 6.62 -15.32
C ASP A 62 6.51 5.40 -14.77
N SER A 63 5.56 5.59 -13.85
CA SER A 63 4.76 4.50 -13.29
C SER A 63 3.85 3.83 -14.33
N ILE A 64 3.66 2.52 -14.20
CA ILE A 64 2.78 1.70 -15.06
C ILE A 64 1.34 1.58 -14.54
N ALA A 65 1.02 2.21 -13.41
CA ALA A 65 -0.31 2.14 -12.82
C ALA A 65 -1.42 2.69 -13.74
N ASP A 66 -2.61 2.09 -13.65
CA ASP A 66 -3.78 2.46 -14.48
C ASP A 66 -4.20 3.91 -14.30
N ARG A 67 -4.14 4.40 -13.07
CA ARG A 67 -4.52 5.76 -12.73
C ARG A 67 -3.40 6.48 -12.00
N LYS A 68 -3.21 7.73 -12.37
CA LYS A 68 -2.17 8.61 -11.84
C LYS A 68 -2.81 9.91 -11.36
N MET A 69 -2.57 10.26 -10.11
CA MET A 69 -3.12 11.48 -9.51
C MET A 69 -1.98 12.40 -9.06
N PRO A 70 -1.65 13.43 -9.82
CA PRO A 70 -0.71 14.45 -9.38
C PRO A 70 -1.35 15.33 -8.33
N ILE A 71 -0.63 15.61 -7.24
CA ILE A 71 -1.07 16.52 -6.18
C ILE A 71 -0.13 17.72 -6.06
N GLY A 72 -0.66 18.85 -5.63
CA GLY A 72 0.14 20.05 -5.31
C GLY A 72 0.87 20.68 -6.49
N ARG A 73 0.38 20.57 -7.72
CA ARG A 73 0.99 21.17 -8.93
C ARG A 73 1.26 22.66 -8.80
N THR A 74 0.35 23.40 -8.20
CA THR A 74 0.48 24.84 -7.98
C THR A 74 1.53 25.17 -6.93
N LEU A 75 1.78 24.26 -6.00
CA LEU A 75 2.71 24.45 -4.88
C LEU A 75 4.17 24.13 -5.25
N THR A 76 4.39 23.04 -5.99
CA THR A 76 5.75 22.51 -6.27
C THR A 76 6.11 22.50 -7.74
N ARG A 77 5.18 22.80 -8.64
CA ARG A 77 5.35 22.70 -10.10
C ARG A 77 5.76 21.28 -10.55
N GLY A 78 5.41 20.26 -9.76
CA GLY A 78 5.73 18.87 -10.05
C GLY A 78 7.19 18.47 -9.75
N MET A 79 7.93 19.26 -8.97
CA MET A 79 9.35 19.01 -8.64
C MET A 79 9.55 18.20 -7.35
N GLY A 80 8.48 17.61 -6.80
CA GLY A 80 8.54 16.87 -5.55
C GLY A 80 8.46 17.75 -4.31
N THR A 81 8.64 17.14 -3.12
CA THR A 81 8.52 17.82 -1.82
C THR A 81 9.86 18.12 -1.17
N GLY A 82 10.98 17.66 -1.75
CA GLY A 82 12.30 17.79 -1.11
C GLY A 82 12.41 17.07 0.24
N GLY A 83 11.56 16.10 0.52
CA GLY A 83 11.51 15.40 1.81
C GLY A 83 10.58 16.05 2.86
N GLU A 84 9.99 17.19 2.55
CA GLU A 84 9.17 17.96 3.48
C GLU A 84 7.71 17.45 3.56
N PHE A 85 7.31 16.91 4.71
CA PHE A 85 5.95 16.40 4.95
C PHE A 85 4.90 17.50 4.89
N SER A 86 5.22 18.69 5.38
CA SER A 86 4.32 19.84 5.38
C SER A 86 3.87 20.24 3.97
N ILE A 87 4.76 20.09 2.99
CA ILE A 87 4.44 20.36 1.58
C ILE A 87 3.44 19.34 1.05
N ALA A 88 3.65 18.04 1.32
CA ALA A 88 2.74 17.00 0.88
C ALA A 88 1.35 17.12 1.53
N ARG A 89 1.28 17.46 2.81
CA ARG A 89 0.01 17.75 3.51
C ARG A 89 -0.76 18.90 2.85
N LYS A 90 -0.07 19.98 2.49
CA LYS A 90 -0.68 21.10 1.77
C LYS A 90 -1.04 20.74 0.34
N ALA A 91 -0.28 19.84 -0.29
CA ALA A 91 -0.49 19.41 -1.67
C ALA A 91 -1.76 18.57 -1.85
N ILE A 92 -2.13 17.77 -0.87
CA ILE A 92 -3.33 16.93 -0.93
C ILE A 92 -4.64 17.69 -0.64
N GLU A 93 -4.57 18.83 0.07
CA GLU A 93 -5.75 19.59 0.50
C GLU A 93 -6.70 19.98 -0.65
N PRO A 94 -6.22 20.58 -1.76
CA PRO A 94 -7.10 20.95 -2.88
C PRO A 94 -7.68 19.74 -3.62
N GLU A 95 -7.06 18.56 -3.49
CA GLU A 95 -7.40 17.36 -4.23
C GLU A 95 -8.34 16.41 -3.46
N LYS A 96 -8.72 16.76 -2.23
CA LYS A 96 -9.54 15.92 -1.34
C LYS A 96 -10.85 15.47 -1.97
N ASP A 97 -11.58 16.41 -2.59
CA ASP A 97 -12.88 16.10 -3.18
C ASP A 97 -12.74 15.21 -4.42
N ALA A 98 -11.69 15.44 -5.23
CA ALA A 98 -11.40 14.62 -6.39
C ALA A 98 -11.00 13.21 -5.97
N LEU A 99 -10.17 13.07 -4.93
CA LEU A 99 -9.80 11.79 -4.36
C LEU A 99 -10.99 11.08 -3.74
N ALA A 100 -11.81 11.75 -2.94
CA ALA A 100 -13.01 11.16 -2.33
C ALA A 100 -13.97 10.60 -3.39
N LYS A 101 -14.16 11.31 -4.50
CA LYS A 101 -14.96 10.81 -5.64
C LYS A 101 -14.36 9.54 -6.26
N GLN A 102 -13.03 9.47 -6.39
CA GLN A 102 -12.36 8.27 -6.93
C GLN A 102 -12.43 7.06 -5.98
N LEU A 103 -12.51 7.31 -4.67
CA LEU A 103 -12.59 6.26 -3.66
C LEU A 103 -14.01 5.83 -3.32
N ASN A 104 -14.99 6.59 -3.76
CA ASN A 104 -16.39 6.30 -3.47
C ASN A 104 -16.80 4.91 -3.96
N GLY A 105 -17.46 4.17 -3.07
CA GLY A 105 -17.92 2.81 -3.33
C GLY A 105 -16.79 1.77 -3.43
N THR A 106 -15.59 2.08 -2.98
CA THR A 106 -14.52 1.10 -2.77
C THR A 106 -14.67 0.49 -1.37
N ASP A 107 -14.66 -0.84 -1.29
CA ASP A 107 -14.83 -1.55 -0.02
C ASP A 107 -13.52 -1.76 0.72
N ILE A 108 -12.42 -2.00 -0.03
CA ILE A 108 -11.09 -2.24 0.51
C ILE A 108 -10.06 -1.39 -0.21
N ILE A 109 -9.16 -0.79 0.55
CA ILE A 109 -8.04 -0.03 0.02
C ILE A 109 -6.75 -0.51 0.66
N PHE A 110 -5.79 -0.88 -0.20
CA PHE A 110 -4.41 -1.17 0.18
C PHE A 110 -3.56 0.07 -0.11
N LEU A 111 -3.09 0.74 0.94
CA LEU A 111 -2.17 1.87 0.82
C LEU A 111 -0.73 1.37 0.86
N LEU A 112 0.08 1.75 -0.11
CA LEU A 112 1.49 1.44 -0.20
C LEU A 112 2.28 2.74 -0.12
N ALA A 113 3.03 2.97 0.97
CA ALA A 113 3.72 4.24 1.15
C ALA A 113 4.95 4.11 2.03
N GLY A 114 6.09 4.62 1.55
CA GLY A 114 7.29 4.79 2.38
C GLY A 114 7.16 6.01 3.29
N LEU A 115 7.10 5.81 4.60
CA LEU A 115 6.86 6.91 5.55
C LEU A 115 8.10 7.80 5.80
N GLY A 116 9.27 7.40 5.32
CA GLY A 116 10.48 8.24 5.38
C GLY A 116 10.58 9.32 4.29
N GLY A 117 9.74 9.25 3.25
CA GLY A 117 9.71 10.22 2.15
C GLY A 117 8.69 11.32 2.36
N GLY A 118 8.93 12.50 1.75
CA GLY A 118 8.07 13.68 1.93
C GLY A 118 6.62 13.45 1.50
N THR A 119 6.40 12.95 0.27
CA THR A 119 5.03 12.67 -0.22
C THR A 119 4.39 11.51 0.54
N GLY A 120 5.11 10.38 0.67
CA GLY A 120 4.59 9.19 1.36
C GLY A 120 4.24 9.49 2.83
N GLY A 121 5.15 10.08 3.60
CA GLY A 121 4.92 10.39 5.00
C GLY A 121 3.87 11.51 5.21
N GLY A 122 3.88 12.53 4.34
CA GLY A 122 3.01 13.68 4.51
C GLY A 122 1.56 13.48 4.03
N ALA A 123 1.36 12.81 2.89
CA ALA A 123 0.03 12.66 2.29
C ALA A 123 -0.72 11.40 2.72
N THR A 124 -0.02 10.31 3.07
CA THR A 124 -0.66 9.01 3.36
C THR A 124 -1.67 9.04 4.51
N PRO A 125 -1.42 9.71 5.65
CA PRO A 125 -2.42 9.79 6.72
C PRO A 125 -3.72 10.43 6.25
N GLU A 126 -3.64 11.46 5.40
CA GLU A 126 -4.81 12.15 4.88
C GLU A 126 -5.55 11.30 3.83
N VAL A 127 -4.84 10.63 2.95
CA VAL A 127 -5.43 9.65 2.01
C VAL A 127 -6.16 8.54 2.79
N ALA A 128 -5.57 8.02 3.85
CA ALA A 128 -6.20 7.02 4.72
C ALA A 128 -7.48 7.55 5.37
N ARG A 129 -7.46 8.81 5.82
CA ARG A 129 -8.64 9.47 6.39
C ARG A 129 -9.77 9.55 5.36
N ILE A 130 -9.47 10.06 4.16
CA ILE A 130 -10.44 10.18 3.06
C ILE A 130 -11.01 8.81 2.69
N ALA A 131 -10.15 7.78 2.58
CA ALA A 131 -10.54 6.42 2.26
C ALA A 131 -11.51 5.85 3.32
N ARG A 132 -11.19 6.02 4.60
CA ARG A 132 -12.06 5.61 5.70
C ARG A 132 -13.39 6.37 5.71
N ASP A 133 -13.35 7.68 5.50
CA ASP A 133 -14.56 8.52 5.48
C ASP A 133 -15.47 8.14 4.29
N ALA A 134 -14.89 7.62 3.18
CA ALA A 134 -15.63 6.99 2.08
C ALA A 134 -16.19 5.59 2.42
N GLY A 135 -15.91 5.05 3.61
CA GLY A 135 -16.43 3.77 4.09
C GLY A 135 -15.55 2.55 3.75
N ALA A 136 -14.36 2.75 3.17
CA ALA A 136 -13.45 1.66 2.84
C ALA A 136 -12.76 1.08 4.08
N LEU A 137 -12.44 -0.22 4.04
CA LEU A 137 -11.51 -0.87 4.95
C LEU A 137 -10.08 -0.59 4.47
N VAL A 138 -9.27 0.05 5.29
CA VAL A 138 -7.94 0.54 4.91
C VAL A 138 -6.84 -0.28 5.53
N PHE A 139 -6.03 -0.92 4.68
CA PHE A 139 -4.77 -1.59 5.03
C PHE A 139 -3.60 -0.76 4.53
N ALA A 140 -2.65 -0.44 5.37
CA ALA A 140 -1.48 0.33 4.98
C ALA A 140 -0.21 -0.50 5.16
N PHE A 141 0.51 -0.76 4.08
CA PHE A 141 1.83 -1.37 4.07
C PHE A 141 2.88 -0.26 3.95
N CYS A 142 3.71 -0.14 4.96
CA CYS A 142 4.58 1.00 5.11
C CYS A 142 6.05 0.56 5.23
N PRO A 143 6.82 0.51 4.11
CA PRO A 143 8.26 0.43 4.20
C PRO A 143 8.80 1.56 5.06
N MET A 144 9.58 1.21 6.06
CA MET A 144 10.21 2.15 6.97
C MET A 144 11.62 2.50 6.45
N HIS A 145 12.14 3.61 6.92
CA HIS A 145 13.52 4.02 6.63
C HIS A 145 14.52 3.00 7.23
N PHE A 146 15.73 2.98 6.71
CA PHE A 146 16.83 2.24 7.34
C PHE A 146 17.33 2.94 8.60
N SER A 147 17.90 2.20 9.52
CA SER A 147 18.39 2.72 10.82
C SER A 147 19.47 3.78 10.68
N TRP A 148 20.25 3.78 9.59
CA TRP A 148 21.27 4.80 9.29
C TRP A 148 20.68 6.13 8.77
N GLU A 149 19.42 6.17 8.34
CA GLU A 149 18.73 7.38 7.85
C GLU A 149 18.21 8.24 9.02
N LYS A 150 19.08 8.62 9.95
CA LYS A 150 18.71 9.26 11.24
C LYS A 150 17.83 10.49 11.14
N GLY A 151 17.96 11.29 10.07
CA GLY A 151 17.18 12.53 9.89
C GLY A 151 15.68 12.31 9.60
N ARG A 152 15.26 11.09 9.25
CA ARG A 152 13.88 10.77 8.85
C ARG A 152 13.06 10.05 9.91
N HIS A 153 13.72 9.61 10.99
CA HIS A 153 13.11 8.73 11.99
C HIS A 153 11.91 9.40 12.69
N ALA A 154 12.10 10.57 13.25
CA ALA A 154 11.03 11.26 14.00
C ALA A 154 9.82 11.55 13.11
N GLN A 155 10.03 12.06 11.90
CA GLN A 155 8.94 12.35 10.96
C GLN A 155 8.19 11.09 10.53
N ALA A 156 8.90 9.97 10.31
CA ALA A 156 8.30 8.70 9.95
C ALA A 156 7.44 8.11 11.07
N GLU A 157 7.90 8.22 12.32
CA GLU A 157 7.13 7.78 13.50
C GLU A 157 5.88 8.65 13.71
N ASP A 158 5.98 9.97 13.51
CA ASP A 158 4.84 10.88 13.56
C ASP A 158 3.81 10.51 12.48
N ALA A 159 4.25 10.27 11.23
CA ALA A 159 3.37 9.84 10.15
C ALA A 159 2.71 8.49 10.45
N LEU A 160 3.47 7.53 11.00
CA LEU A 160 2.97 6.23 11.40
C LEU A 160 1.91 6.34 12.50
N SER A 161 2.16 7.20 13.50
CA SER A 161 1.22 7.48 14.59
C SER A 161 -0.07 8.08 14.07
N GLU A 162 0.01 9.05 13.15
CA GLU A 162 -1.15 9.68 12.54
C GLU A 162 -1.93 8.70 11.65
N LEU A 163 -1.23 7.91 10.84
CA LEU A 163 -1.82 6.89 9.97
C LEU A 163 -2.62 5.85 10.77
N ARG A 164 -2.14 5.43 11.93
CA ARG A 164 -2.85 4.50 12.83
C ARG A 164 -4.19 5.00 13.33
N LYS A 165 -4.43 6.32 13.30
CA LYS A 165 -5.73 6.88 13.67
C LYS A 165 -6.78 6.70 12.58
N HIS A 166 -6.33 6.47 11.34
CA HIS A 166 -7.19 6.49 10.16
C HIS A 166 -7.27 5.13 9.45
N ALA A 167 -6.20 4.36 9.39
CA ALA A 167 -6.21 3.02 8.81
C ALA A 167 -6.72 1.96 9.80
N ASN A 168 -7.36 0.92 9.28
CA ASN A 168 -7.84 -0.23 10.06
C ASN A 168 -6.69 -1.16 10.45
N ALA A 169 -5.72 -1.33 9.54
CA ALA A 169 -4.50 -2.08 9.78
C ALA A 169 -3.31 -1.31 9.23
N VAL A 170 -2.26 -1.15 10.04
CA VAL A 170 -1.00 -0.53 9.62
C VAL A 170 0.12 -1.53 9.83
N ILE A 171 0.79 -1.90 8.75
CA ILE A 171 1.82 -2.92 8.69
C ILE A 171 3.14 -2.22 8.36
N PRO A 172 3.92 -1.80 9.38
CA PRO A 172 5.25 -1.28 9.14
C PRO A 172 6.18 -2.42 8.70
N LEU A 173 6.96 -2.18 7.66
CA LEU A 173 7.94 -3.11 7.12
C LEU A 173 9.33 -2.53 7.36
N PRO A 174 10.03 -2.96 8.44
CA PRO A 174 11.36 -2.46 8.75
C PRO A 174 12.36 -2.91 7.69
N ASN A 175 12.96 -1.95 6.96
CA ASN A 175 13.93 -2.27 5.92
C ASN A 175 15.19 -2.98 6.46
N ASP A 176 15.59 -2.71 7.70
CA ASP A 176 16.71 -3.40 8.36
C ASP A 176 16.47 -4.92 8.50
N SER A 177 15.23 -5.34 8.71
CA SER A 177 14.88 -6.77 8.78
C SER A 177 15.06 -7.46 7.42
N LEU A 178 14.88 -6.72 6.32
CA LEU A 178 15.07 -7.25 4.98
C LEU A 178 16.56 -7.47 4.66
N LEU A 179 17.44 -6.60 5.18
CA LEU A 179 18.89 -6.80 5.07
C LEU A 179 19.34 -8.08 5.79
N GLN A 180 18.76 -8.39 6.94
CA GLN A 180 19.08 -9.61 7.68
C GLN A 180 18.67 -10.88 6.92
N VAL A 181 17.56 -10.84 6.18
CA VAL A 181 17.07 -11.97 5.38
C VAL A 181 17.88 -12.13 4.10
N GLY A 182 18.30 -11.01 3.47
CA GLY A 182 19.07 -11.01 2.23
C GLY A 182 20.53 -11.47 2.38
N GLY A 183 21.06 -11.54 3.61
CA GLY A 183 22.46 -11.88 3.87
C GLY A 183 23.40 -10.66 3.83
N ALA A 184 24.67 -10.88 4.19
CA ALA A 184 25.66 -9.81 4.37
C ALA A 184 25.99 -9.03 3.07
N ASP A 185 25.74 -9.62 1.92
CA ASP A 185 26.05 -9.04 0.60
C ASP A 185 24.83 -8.46 -0.12
N ALA A 186 23.65 -8.45 0.54
CA ALA A 186 22.43 -7.95 -0.07
C ALA A 186 22.51 -6.45 -0.37
N THR A 187 22.20 -6.07 -1.60
CA THR A 187 22.09 -4.68 -2.02
C THR A 187 20.77 -4.06 -1.53
N ALA A 188 20.74 -2.73 -1.39
CA ALA A 188 19.50 -2.01 -1.06
C ALA A 188 18.38 -2.30 -2.10
N LEU A 189 18.74 -2.45 -3.37
CA LEU A 189 17.78 -2.77 -4.43
C LEU A 189 17.13 -4.14 -4.23
N GLU A 190 17.91 -5.15 -3.86
CA GLU A 190 17.39 -6.49 -3.55
C GLU A 190 16.49 -6.46 -2.32
N CYS A 191 16.83 -5.67 -1.30
CA CYS A 191 15.98 -5.48 -0.13
C CYS A 191 14.64 -4.84 -0.48
N PHE A 192 14.62 -3.82 -1.34
CA PHE A 192 13.38 -3.22 -1.81
C PHE A 192 12.55 -4.18 -2.66
N ALA A 193 13.19 -5.00 -3.50
CA ALA A 193 12.51 -6.03 -4.26
C ALA A 193 11.87 -7.09 -3.35
N GLU A 194 12.56 -7.50 -2.27
CA GLU A 194 12.00 -8.42 -1.28
C GLU A 194 10.84 -7.81 -0.50
N ALA A 195 10.95 -6.52 -0.11
CA ALA A 195 9.82 -5.78 0.47
C ALA A 195 8.60 -5.82 -0.45
N GLY A 196 8.80 -5.58 -1.74
CA GLY A 196 7.74 -5.66 -2.76
C GLY A 196 7.12 -7.05 -2.84
N ARG A 197 7.93 -8.12 -2.83
CA ARG A 197 7.44 -9.50 -2.81
C ARG A 197 6.58 -9.79 -1.57
N ASN A 198 7.04 -9.37 -0.39
CA ASN A 198 6.31 -9.56 0.86
C ASN A 198 4.98 -8.80 0.89
N VAL A 199 4.96 -7.57 0.37
CA VAL A 199 3.73 -6.79 0.20
C VAL A 199 2.78 -7.49 -0.77
N SER A 200 3.28 -7.95 -1.92
CA SER A 200 2.48 -8.67 -2.93
C SER A 200 1.85 -9.93 -2.35
N ARG A 201 2.64 -10.76 -1.65
CA ARG A 201 2.12 -11.97 -0.95
C ARG A 201 1.05 -11.61 0.08
N GLY A 202 1.27 -10.55 0.86
CA GLY A 202 0.32 -10.09 1.85
C GLY A 202 -1.02 -9.65 1.26
N ILE A 203 -0.96 -8.83 0.23
CA ILE A 203 -2.17 -8.38 -0.48
C ILE A 203 -2.88 -9.58 -1.13
N SER A 204 -2.13 -10.47 -1.79
CA SER A 204 -2.68 -11.68 -2.42
C SER A 204 -3.39 -12.56 -1.41
N ALA A 205 -2.81 -12.78 -0.23
CA ALA A 205 -3.41 -13.59 0.83
C ALA A 205 -4.73 -12.95 1.34
N ILE A 206 -4.75 -11.64 1.56
CA ILE A 206 -5.95 -10.92 1.98
C ILE A 206 -7.02 -10.97 0.87
N CYS A 207 -6.61 -10.74 -0.40
CA CYS A 207 -7.51 -10.82 -1.53
C CYS A 207 -8.08 -12.25 -1.69
N ALA A 208 -7.24 -13.28 -1.56
CA ALA A 208 -7.68 -14.66 -1.64
C ALA A 208 -8.71 -14.99 -0.55
N LEU A 209 -8.49 -14.49 0.67
CA LEU A 209 -9.44 -14.67 1.78
C LEU A 209 -10.81 -14.03 1.51
N ILE A 210 -10.83 -12.92 0.79
CA ILE A 210 -12.03 -12.10 0.60
C ILE A 210 -12.79 -12.49 -0.68
N PHE A 211 -12.04 -12.75 -1.76
CA PHE A 211 -12.62 -12.98 -3.09
C PHE A 211 -12.82 -14.46 -3.42
N ARG A 212 -12.11 -15.38 -2.73
CA ARG A 212 -12.23 -16.81 -2.99
C ARG A 212 -13.08 -17.48 -1.93
N ARG A 213 -14.00 -18.32 -2.35
CA ARG A 213 -14.69 -19.24 -1.45
C ARG A 213 -13.72 -20.32 -0.99
N GLY A 214 -13.42 -20.34 0.30
CA GLY A 214 -12.63 -21.39 0.93
C GLY A 214 -13.47 -22.49 1.54
N MET A 215 -12.81 -23.49 2.15
CA MET A 215 -13.50 -24.50 2.95
C MET A 215 -14.18 -23.89 4.18
N ILE A 216 -13.63 -22.78 4.69
CA ILE A 216 -14.23 -21.92 5.71
C ILE A 216 -14.45 -20.56 5.04
N ASP A 217 -15.72 -20.21 4.85
CA ASP A 217 -16.11 -18.94 4.23
C ASP A 217 -15.93 -17.81 5.25
N VAL A 218 -15.05 -16.88 4.97
CA VAL A 218 -14.85 -15.65 5.76
C VAL A 218 -15.60 -14.52 5.07
N ASP A 219 -16.78 -14.19 5.60
CA ASP A 219 -17.53 -13.05 5.11
C ASP A 219 -16.76 -11.74 5.35
N PHE A 220 -16.75 -10.87 4.34
CA PHE A 220 -16.15 -9.53 4.40
C PHE A 220 -16.65 -8.71 5.60
N VAL A 221 -17.93 -8.90 5.99
CA VAL A 221 -18.51 -8.25 7.18
C VAL A 221 -17.80 -8.70 8.45
N HIS A 222 -17.44 -9.97 8.58
CA HIS A 222 -16.68 -10.47 9.73
C HIS A 222 -15.28 -9.87 9.80
N LEU A 223 -14.58 -9.78 8.66
CA LEU A 223 -13.27 -9.13 8.57
C LEU A 223 -13.36 -7.64 8.95
N ARG A 224 -14.35 -6.93 8.39
CA ARG A 224 -14.61 -5.52 8.72
C ARG A 224 -14.87 -5.32 10.21
N ASN A 225 -15.69 -6.15 10.83
CA ASN A 225 -16.00 -6.07 12.25
C ASN A 225 -14.80 -6.38 13.14
N ALA A 226 -13.97 -7.35 12.76
CA ALA A 226 -12.74 -7.68 13.47
C ALA A 226 -11.74 -6.52 13.45
N LEU A 227 -11.56 -5.88 12.30
CA LEU A 227 -10.58 -4.80 12.10
C LEU A 227 -11.10 -3.41 12.52
N ASN A 228 -12.40 -3.21 12.66
CA ASN A 228 -12.95 -1.97 13.21
C ASN A 228 -12.78 -1.84 14.73
N ARG A 229 -12.40 -2.91 15.42
CA ARG A 229 -12.06 -2.88 16.84
C ARG A 229 -10.67 -2.25 17.02
N ARG A 230 -10.63 -0.97 17.30
CA ARG A 230 -9.43 -0.11 17.38
C ARG A 230 -8.44 -0.42 18.51
N ALA A 231 -8.39 -1.61 19.05
CA ALA A 231 -7.59 -1.91 20.23
C ALA A 231 -6.47 -2.91 19.90
N GLY A 232 -5.40 -2.49 19.20
CA GLY A 232 -4.25 -3.37 19.07
C GLY A 232 -3.21 -2.94 18.02
N ARG A 233 -1.99 -3.43 18.19
CA ARG A 233 -0.97 -3.39 17.13
C ARG A 233 -1.30 -4.49 16.12
N THR A 234 -1.33 -4.17 14.85
CA THR A 234 -1.47 -5.15 13.78
C THR A 234 -0.09 -5.78 13.53
N LEU A 235 -0.01 -7.09 13.61
CA LEU A 235 1.12 -7.87 13.14
C LEU A 235 0.70 -8.57 11.86
N PHE A 236 1.57 -8.51 10.87
CA PHE A 236 1.42 -9.27 9.64
C PHE A 236 2.48 -10.36 9.61
N GLY A 237 2.07 -11.59 9.40
CA GLY A 237 2.94 -12.73 9.20
C GLY A 237 2.43 -13.55 8.02
N TYR A 238 3.34 -13.96 7.14
CA TYR A 238 3.08 -14.87 6.04
C TYR A 238 3.88 -16.15 6.25
N GLY A 239 3.24 -17.28 6.06
CA GLY A 239 3.87 -18.60 6.12
C GLY A 239 3.30 -19.50 5.04
N GLU A 240 4.17 -20.24 4.35
CA GLU A 240 3.80 -21.32 3.45
C GLU A 240 4.07 -22.65 4.13
N GLY A 241 3.06 -23.54 4.18
CA GLY A 241 3.20 -24.94 4.58
C GLY A 241 3.16 -25.84 3.34
N GLN A 242 3.98 -26.90 3.36
CA GLN A 242 3.87 -28.02 2.41
C GLN A 242 2.87 -29.05 2.92
#